data_a5882fbaf70fce46a3b8e9e68971c482
#
_entry.id   a5882fbaf70fce46a3b8e9e68971c482
#
_cell.length_a   1.000
_cell.length_b   1.000
_cell.length_c   1.000
_cell.angle_alpha   90.00
_cell.angle_beta   90.00
_cell.angle_gamma   90.00
#
_symmetry.space_group_name_H-M   'P 1'
#
loop_
_entity.id
_entity.type
_entity.pdbx_description
1 polymer ?
#
loop_
_entity_poly.entity_id
_entity_poly.type
_entity_poly.pdbx_seq_one_letter_code
_entity_poly.pdbx_strand_id
1 'polypeptide(L)'
;MSRESQLVIIYISIDDVDKYSPLSSDEYQMTLETLTVTKYIHIFAQKIQGAVFAVTERDFLIFSTRTIVESQTEKFHRFTLVDDVKKNTASTVSIGIGFGKTAMEAKKHAKIGVKRAQQGGGNQLFLVYDKATIRGPFRSEDSTPPPIYISDRFLCISSQTGISSFTLAQIHKIINEQGRNEFTPVEIADLLNVSMRSMNRTILKLIDTGHVVEVGKKFQSKGGRPSRILRFNL
;
A
#
# COMPACT_ATOMS: atom_id res chain seq x y z
N MET A 1 -7.33 -7.25 25.39
CA MET A 1 -6.59 -5.98 25.25
C MET A 1 -7.53 -5.01 24.59
N SER A 2 -7.73 -3.83 25.18
CA SER A 2 -8.54 -2.78 24.54
C SER A 2 -7.83 -2.33 23.27
N ARG A 3 -8.57 -1.77 22.30
CA ARG A 3 -8.01 -1.19 21.06
C ARG A 3 -6.94 -0.12 21.36
N GLU A 4 -7.02 0.51 22.50
CA GLU A 4 -6.17 1.63 22.94
C GLU A 4 -4.72 1.22 23.26
N SER A 5 -4.50 0.01 23.76
CA SER A 5 -3.17 -0.49 24.12
C SER A 5 -2.55 -1.44 23.09
N GLN A 6 -3.12 -1.49 21.86
CA GLN A 6 -2.58 -2.37 20.83
C GLN A 6 -1.20 -1.87 20.39
N LEU A 7 -0.21 -2.77 20.46
CA LEU A 7 1.14 -2.52 19.95
C LEU A 7 1.12 -2.32 18.44
N VAL A 8 1.83 -1.31 17.98
CA VAL A 8 2.11 -1.05 16.57
C VAL A 8 3.62 -1.09 16.34
N ILE A 9 4.03 -1.77 15.31
CA ILE A 9 5.40 -1.76 14.83
C ILE A 9 5.44 -1.11 13.46
N ILE A 10 6.29 -0.10 13.33
CA ILE A 10 6.54 0.61 12.09
C ILE A 10 7.91 0.15 11.58
N TYR A 11 7.94 -0.48 10.42
CA TYR A 11 9.17 -0.83 9.71
C TYR A 11 9.44 0.24 8.65
N ILE A 12 10.61 0.85 8.69
CA ILE A 12 11.07 1.87 7.75
C ILE A 12 12.31 1.35 7.06
N SER A 13 12.33 1.42 5.74
CA SER A 13 13.50 1.13 4.91
C SER A 13 13.82 2.37 4.07
N ILE A 14 15.07 2.80 4.10
CA ILE A 14 15.56 3.86 3.23
C ILE A 14 15.72 3.28 1.83
N ASP A 15 15.02 3.84 0.86
CA ASP A 15 15.07 3.38 -0.53
C ASP A 15 16.40 3.71 -1.19
N ASP A 16 16.84 2.86 -2.14
CA ASP A 16 18.07 3.08 -2.88
C ASP A 16 17.94 4.24 -3.88
N VAL A 17 18.79 5.23 -3.75
CA VAL A 17 18.92 6.36 -4.69
C VAL A 17 19.59 5.91 -5.99
N ASP A 18 20.42 4.85 -5.94
CA ASP A 18 21.26 4.38 -7.04
C ASP A 18 20.52 3.97 -8.32
N LYS A 19 19.20 3.81 -8.26
CA LYS A 19 18.39 3.50 -9.45
C LYS A 19 18.25 4.67 -10.41
N TYR A 20 18.59 5.88 -10.00
CA TYR A 20 18.29 7.11 -10.75
C TYR A 20 19.49 8.00 -11.09
N SER A 21 20.69 7.75 -10.57
CA SER A 21 21.89 8.56 -10.90
C SER A 21 23.18 7.74 -10.83
N PRO A 22 23.71 7.29 -11.99
CA PRO A 22 24.98 6.55 -12.07
C PRO A 22 26.22 7.44 -11.88
N LEU A 23 26.09 8.74 -11.63
CA LEU A 23 27.21 9.70 -11.74
C LEU A 23 27.66 10.36 -10.44
N SER A 24 27.11 10.06 -9.27
CA SER A 24 27.53 10.68 -8.01
C SER A 24 27.48 9.73 -6.82
N SER A 25 28.17 8.61 -6.89
CA SER A 25 28.40 7.75 -5.75
C SER A 25 29.63 8.21 -4.97
N ASP A 26 29.59 9.40 -4.39
CA ASP A 26 30.48 9.74 -3.30
C ASP A 26 29.93 9.07 -2.04
N GLU A 27 30.63 8.05 -1.56
CA GLU A 27 30.29 7.28 -0.35
C GLU A 27 30.02 8.18 0.86
N TYR A 28 30.70 9.33 0.92
CA TYR A 28 30.51 10.33 1.94
C TYR A 28 29.13 11.04 1.84
N GLN A 29 28.70 11.35 0.63
CA GLN A 29 27.37 11.93 0.38
C GLN A 29 26.24 10.96 0.76
N MET A 30 26.37 9.69 0.40
CA MET A 30 25.41 8.65 0.78
C MET A 30 25.32 8.48 2.31
N THR A 31 26.45 8.57 3.01
CA THR A 31 26.49 8.51 4.47
C THR A 31 25.77 9.72 5.08
N LEU A 32 26.02 10.94 4.60
CA LEU A 32 25.36 12.16 5.07
C LEU A 32 23.84 12.12 4.84
N GLU A 33 23.40 11.61 3.70
CA GLU A 33 21.99 11.44 3.42
C GLU A 33 21.33 10.44 4.38
N THR A 34 21.97 9.29 4.58
CA THR A 34 21.47 8.25 5.53
C THR A 34 21.37 8.84 6.94
N LEU A 35 22.35 9.61 7.40
CA LEU A 35 22.31 10.29 8.70
C LEU A 35 21.16 11.31 8.76
N THR A 36 20.94 12.05 7.67
CA THR A 36 19.86 13.03 7.60
C THR A 36 18.49 12.35 7.66
N VAL A 37 18.28 11.27 6.91
CA VAL A 37 17.05 10.47 6.98
C VAL A 37 16.86 9.90 8.37
N THR A 38 17.92 9.35 8.99
CA THR A 38 17.90 8.82 10.36
C THR A 38 17.45 9.88 11.37
N LYS A 39 17.92 11.13 11.23
CA LYS A 39 17.45 12.24 12.04
C LYS A 39 15.92 12.42 11.94
N TYR A 40 15.36 12.41 10.74
CA TYR A 40 13.90 12.54 10.56
C TYR A 40 13.13 11.35 11.13
N ILE A 41 13.68 10.13 11.03
CA ILE A 41 13.11 8.93 11.67
C ILE A 41 13.01 9.14 13.19
N HIS A 42 14.04 9.64 13.83
CA HIS A 42 14.04 9.92 15.27
C HIS A 42 13.08 11.05 15.66
N ILE A 43 12.99 12.13 14.86
CA ILE A 43 12.03 13.21 15.06
C ILE A 43 10.58 12.67 14.98
N PHE A 44 10.29 11.84 13.99
CA PHE A 44 8.98 11.21 13.85
C PHE A 44 8.69 10.27 15.02
N ALA A 45 9.66 9.43 15.42
CA ALA A 45 9.51 8.54 16.56
C ALA A 45 9.21 9.31 17.86
N GLN A 46 9.85 10.45 18.09
CA GLN A 46 9.57 11.30 19.23
C GLN A 46 8.12 11.79 19.23
N LYS A 47 7.59 12.23 18.07
CA LYS A 47 6.19 12.67 17.93
C LYS A 47 5.20 11.55 18.31
N ILE A 48 5.49 10.33 17.92
CA ILE A 48 4.63 9.16 18.21
C ILE A 48 5.02 8.43 19.50
N GLN A 49 5.87 9.02 20.34
CA GLN A 49 6.38 8.45 21.60
C GLN A 49 6.90 7.01 21.41
N GLY A 50 7.58 6.77 20.32
CA GLY A 50 8.06 5.45 19.91
C GLY A 50 9.54 5.21 20.25
N ALA A 51 9.88 3.95 20.56
CA ALA A 51 11.25 3.51 20.68
C ALA A 51 11.80 3.08 19.31
N VAL A 52 12.97 3.60 18.92
CA VAL A 52 13.63 3.31 17.64
C VAL A 52 14.69 2.24 17.83
N PHE A 53 14.72 1.27 16.90
CA PHE A 53 15.77 0.25 16.80
C PHE A 53 16.27 0.21 15.36
N ALA A 54 17.57 0.44 15.17
CA ALA A 54 18.22 0.17 13.89
C ALA A 54 18.39 -1.35 13.72
N VAL A 55 17.92 -1.86 12.61
CA VAL A 55 18.09 -3.29 12.21
C VAL A 55 19.32 -3.43 11.33
N THR A 56 19.47 -2.48 10.42
CA THR A 56 20.65 -2.26 9.57
C THR A 56 20.92 -0.77 9.48
N GLU A 57 21.89 -0.35 8.71
CA GLU A 57 22.15 1.09 8.45
C GLU A 57 20.96 1.79 7.75
N ARG A 58 20.13 1.02 7.05
CA ARG A 58 19.02 1.53 6.23
C ARG A 58 17.65 1.09 6.71
N ASP A 59 17.55 0.15 7.65
CA ASP A 59 16.31 -0.41 8.13
C ASP A 59 16.09 -0.11 9.61
N PHE A 60 14.93 0.41 9.95
CA PHE A 60 14.57 0.82 11.29
C PHE A 60 13.23 0.23 11.71
N LEU A 61 13.11 -0.07 13.00
CA LEU A 61 11.84 -0.42 13.64
C LEU A 61 11.49 0.65 14.66
N ILE A 62 10.24 1.10 14.65
CA ILE A 62 9.68 1.93 15.72
C ILE A 62 8.57 1.15 16.40
N PHE A 63 8.63 1.10 17.72
CA PHE A 63 7.61 0.50 18.58
C PHE A 63 6.80 1.61 19.24
N SER A 64 5.49 1.59 19.07
CA SER A 64 4.57 2.54 19.68
C SER A 64 3.21 1.89 19.94
N THR A 65 2.23 2.66 20.37
CA THR A 65 0.85 2.19 20.54
C THR A 65 -0.04 2.74 19.43
N ARG A 66 -1.08 1.99 19.12
CA ARG A 66 -2.03 2.38 18.07
C ARG A 66 -2.64 3.74 18.31
N THR A 67 -3.09 4.01 19.53
CA THR A 67 -3.74 5.28 19.90
C THR A 67 -2.85 6.48 19.66
N ILE A 68 -1.56 6.39 20.04
CA ILE A 68 -0.60 7.48 19.84
C ILE A 68 -0.35 7.70 18.36
N VAL A 69 -0.08 6.62 17.60
CA VAL A 69 0.17 6.74 16.17
C VAL A 69 -1.07 7.30 15.45
N GLU A 70 -2.27 6.80 15.75
CA GLU A 70 -3.52 7.33 15.18
C GLU A 70 -3.74 8.82 15.48
N SER A 71 -3.46 9.26 16.71
CA SER A 71 -3.63 10.67 17.08
C SER A 71 -2.64 11.59 16.36
N GLN A 72 -1.39 11.18 16.22
CA GLN A 72 -0.30 11.98 15.62
C GLN A 72 -0.28 11.94 14.08
N THR A 73 -1.04 11.03 13.48
CA THR A 73 -1.10 10.83 12.02
C THR A 73 -2.50 11.07 11.46
N GLU A 74 -3.36 11.78 12.20
CA GLU A 74 -4.76 12.04 11.79
C GLU A 74 -5.46 10.74 11.33
N LYS A 75 -5.42 9.70 12.18
CA LYS A 75 -5.92 8.36 11.88
C LYS A 75 -5.29 7.72 10.63
N PHE A 76 -3.97 7.85 10.50
CA PHE A 76 -3.15 7.36 9.39
C PHE A 76 -3.37 8.07 8.04
N HIS A 77 -3.94 9.28 8.05
CA HIS A 77 -4.10 10.09 6.84
C HIS A 77 -2.87 10.95 6.51
N ARG A 78 -2.07 11.32 7.53
CA ARG A 78 -0.92 12.20 7.35
C ARG A 78 0.34 11.63 8.00
N PHE A 79 1.33 11.31 7.17
CA PHE A 79 2.64 10.83 7.62
C PHE A 79 3.72 11.83 7.27
N THR A 80 4.03 12.72 8.23
CA THR A 80 5.03 13.77 8.04
C THR A 80 6.41 13.24 7.69
N LEU A 81 6.77 12.02 8.14
CA LEU A 81 8.08 11.44 7.84
C LEU A 81 8.36 11.30 6.34
N VAL A 82 7.39 10.82 5.56
CA VAL A 82 7.55 10.65 4.10
C VAL A 82 7.79 12.00 3.44
N ASP A 83 7.03 13.01 3.86
CA ASP A 83 7.14 14.38 3.35
C ASP A 83 8.46 15.05 3.79
N ASP A 84 8.82 14.92 5.06
CA ASP A 84 10.01 15.50 5.63
C ASP A 84 11.29 14.96 4.97
N VAL A 85 11.35 13.64 4.72
CA VAL A 85 12.46 13.01 4.02
C VAL A 85 12.52 13.50 2.58
N LYS A 86 11.42 13.42 1.83
CA LYS A 86 11.37 13.83 0.42
C LYS A 86 11.75 15.30 0.21
N LYS A 87 11.37 16.20 1.13
CA LYS A 87 11.66 17.64 1.04
C LYS A 87 13.10 18.00 1.37
N ASN A 88 13.77 17.21 2.19
CA ASN A 88 15.06 17.59 2.77
C ASN A 88 16.22 16.67 2.35
N THR A 89 15.96 15.61 1.60
CA THR A 89 16.97 14.67 1.11
C THR A 89 16.65 14.24 -0.32
N ALA A 90 17.64 13.68 -1.01
CA ALA A 90 17.42 13.02 -2.30
C ALA A 90 16.87 11.58 -2.12
N SER A 91 16.94 11.04 -0.90
CA SER A 91 16.45 9.72 -0.55
C SER A 91 14.93 9.71 -0.34
N THR A 92 14.33 8.53 -0.45
CA THR A 92 12.94 8.28 -0.07
C THR A 92 12.87 7.14 0.95
N VAL A 93 11.70 6.93 1.54
CA VAL A 93 11.49 5.87 2.51
C VAL A 93 10.27 5.03 2.16
N SER A 94 10.44 3.72 2.27
CA SER A 94 9.36 2.74 2.23
C SER A 94 8.96 2.37 3.65
N ILE A 95 7.66 2.45 3.96
CA ILE A 95 7.16 2.28 5.31
C ILE A 95 6.08 1.19 5.36
N GLY A 96 6.19 0.29 6.32
CA GLY A 96 5.16 -0.67 6.66
C GLY A 96 4.74 -0.51 8.11
N ILE A 97 3.45 -0.31 8.36
CA ILE A 97 2.88 -0.28 9.72
C ILE A 97 2.12 -1.56 9.95
N GLY A 98 2.57 -2.33 10.92
CA GLY A 98 2.00 -3.61 11.27
C GLY A 98 1.26 -3.57 12.61
N PHE A 99 0.06 -4.14 12.60
CA PHE A 99 -0.76 -4.38 13.78
C PHE A 99 -0.75 -5.88 14.08
N GLY A 100 -0.83 -6.25 15.34
CA GLY A 100 -0.86 -7.65 15.74
C GLY A 100 -1.24 -7.82 17.19
N LYS A 101 -1.60 -9.05 17.58
CA LYS A 101 -1.84 -9.41 18.98
C LYS A 101 -0.53 -9.57 19.76
N THR A 102 0.56 -9.85 19.05
CA THR A 102 1.91 -9.98 19.59
C THR A 102 2.88 -9.08 18.82
N ALA A 103 4.02 -8.76 19.45
CA ALA A 103 5.10 -8.01 18.77
C ALA A 103 5.63 -8.73 17.53
N MET A 104 5.72 -10.06 17.58
CA MET A 104 6.16 -10.88 16.46
C MET A 104 5.21 -10.78 15.27
N GLU A 105 3.91 -10.83 15.52
CA GLU A 105 2.87 -10.68 14.50
C GLU A 105 2.88 -9.28 13.90
N ALA A 106 2.90 -8.23 14.74
CA ALA A 106 3.00 -6.84 14.29
C ALA A 106 4.26 -6.59 13.44
N LYS A 107 5.43 -7.12 13.85
CA LYS A 107 6.67 -7.05 13.07
C LYS A 107 6.54 -7.73 11.71
N LYS A 108 5.93 -8.92 11.68
CA LYS A 108 5.68 -9.65 10.42
C LYS A 108 4.80 -8.85 9.48
N HIS A 109 3.73 -8.24 9.99
CA HIS A 109 2.84 -7.39 9.22
C HIS A 109 3.55 -6.12 8.73
N ALA A 110 4.31 -5.44 9.56
CA ALA A 110 5.12 -4.29 9.16
C ALA A 110 6.08 -4.64 8.01
N LYS A 111 6.75 -5.81 8.09
CA LYS A 111 7.64 -6.28 7.03
C LYS A 111 6.91 -6.55 5.70
N ILE A 112 5.67 -7.04 5.74
CA ILE A 112 4.83 -7.19 4.54
C ILE A 112 4.54 -5.81 3.93
N GLY A 113 4.23 -4.81 4.76
CA GLY A 113 3.96 -3.44 4.32
C GLY A 113 5.15 -2.81 3.60
N VAL A 114 6.34 -2.84 4.22
CA VAL A 114 7.58 -2.33 3.62
C VAL A 114 7.87 -3.01 2.29
N LYS A 115 7.79 -4.34 2.23
CA LYS A 115 8.04 -5.07 0.99
C LYS A 115 7.09 -4.64 -0.13
N ARG A 116 5.81 -4.37 0.18
CA ARG A 116 4.86 -3.84 -0.80
C ARG A 116 5.20 -2.42 -1.24
N ALA A 117 5.64 -1.57 -0.30
CA ALA A 117 6.08 -0.22 -0.61
C ALA A 117 7.26 -0.23 -1.58
N GLN A 118 8.27 -1.04 -1.33
CA GLN A 118 9.43 -1.21 -2.21
C GLN A 118 9.05 -1.78 -3.59
N GLN A 119 8.18 -2.78 -3.64
CA GLN A 119 7.67 -3.36 -4.90
C GLN A 119 6.84 -2.36 -5.72
N GLY A 120 6.20 -1.40 -5.06
CA GLY A 120 5.42 -0.33 -5.67
C GLY A 120 6.26 0.87 -6.12
N GLY A 121 7.59 0.80 -6.05
CA GLY A 121 8.52 1.84 -6.48
C GLY A 121 9.09 2.70 -5.36
N GLY A 122 8.87 2.35 -4.10
CA GLY A 122 9.33 3.12 -2.94
C GLY A 122 8.49 4.37 -2.64
N ASN A 123 8.96 5.21 -1.71
CA ASN A 123 8.34 6.48 -1.31
C ASN A 123 6.84 6.37 -0.96
N GLN A 124 6.48 5.35 -0.22
CA GLN A 124 5.09 5.06 0.13
C GLN A 124 4.97 4.23 1.40
N LEU A 125 3.76 4.22 1.96
CA LEU A 125 3.44 3.56 3.20
C LEU A 125 2.28 2.60 3.02
N PHE A 126 2.34 1.46 3.72
CA PHE A 126 1.24 0.50 3.84
C PHE A 126 0.92 0.19 5.30
N LEU A 127 -0.37 0.12 5.61
CA LEU A 127 -0.91 -0.39 6.88
C LEU A 127 -1.30 -1.84 6.70
N VAL A 128 -0.84 -2.72 7.59
CA VAL A 128 -1.12 -4.16 7.53
C VAL A 128 -1.72 -4.60 8.87
N TYR A 129 -3.02 -4.88 8.87
CA TYR A 129 -3.77 -5.34 10.05
C TYR A 129 -3.68 -6.86 10.22
N ASP A 130 -3.74 -7.56 9.07
CA ASP A 130 -3.55 -9.00 8.93
C ASP A 130 -3.12 -9.32 7.49
N LYS A 131 -2.98 -10.60 7.14
CA LYS A 131 -2.54 -11.01 5.80
C LYS A 131 -3.51 -10.60 4.67
N ALA A 132 -4.78 -10.40 4.97
CA ALA A 132 -5.83 -10.05 4.02
C ALA A 132 -6.15 -8.56 4.04
N THR A 133 -5.96 -7.90 5.18
CA THR A 133 -6.34 -6.50 5.41
C THR A 133 -5.12 -5.59 5.33
N ILE A 134 -4.86 -5.08 4.13
CA ILE A 134 -3.76 -4.15 3.84
C ILE A 134 -4.34 -2.88 3.25
N ARG A 135 -3.92 -1.72 3.79
CA ARG A 135 -4.32 -0.39 3.33
C ARG A 135 -3.10 0.36 2.79
N GLY A 136 -3.26 1.06 1.69
CA GLY A 136 -2.22 1.82 1.00
C GLY A 136 -2.31 1.62 -0.52
N PRO A 137 -1.40 2.18 -1.30
CA PRO A 137 -0.27 3.01 -0.85
C PRO A 137 -0.72 4.38 -0.34
N PHE A 138 -0.08 4.87 0.73
CA PHE A 138 -0.13 6.28 1.12
C PHE A 138 1.17 6.92 0.65
N ARG A 139 1.07 8.04 -0.04
CA ARG A 139 2.22 8.77 -0.61
C ARG A 139 2.28 10.18 -0.03
N SER A 140 3.39 10.87 -0.25
CA SER A 140 3.55 12.29 0.06
C SER A 140 2.49 13.15 -0.67
N GLU A 141 2.10 14.29 -0.08
CA GLU A 141 0.96 15.15 -0.49
C GLU A 141 0.94 15.61 -1.95
N ASP A 142 2.05 15.53 -2.68
CA ASP A 142 2.08 15.89 -4.11
C ASP A 142 1.34 14.89 -5.03
N SER A 143 0.76 13.83 -4.47
CA SER A 143 0.10 12.76 -5.23
C SER A 143 -1.02 12.07 -4.46
N THR A 144 -1.87 12.79 -3.74
CA THR A 144 -2.99 12.16 -3.03
C THR A 144 -4.19 11.85 -3.93
N PRO A 145 -4.39 10.58 -4.31
CA PRO A 145 -5.74 10.07 -4.23
C PRO A 145 -6.04 9.77 -2.74
N PRO A 146 -7.27 10.06 -2.26
CA PRO A 146 -7.65 9.74 -0.89
C PRO A 146 -7.39 8.26 -0.60
N PRO A 147 -7.05 7.90 0.64
CA PRO A 147 -6.81 6.51 1.02
C PRO A 147 -8.01 5.67 0.58
N ILE A 148 -7.75 4.55 -0.08
CA ILE A 148 -8.81 3.62 -0.46
C ILE A 148 -9.41 3.09 0.83
N TYR A 149 -10.61 3.56 1.15
CA TYR A 149 -11.37 3.07 2.29
C TYR A 149 -11.78 1.62 2.01
N ILE A 150 -11.19 0.69 2.74
CA ILE A 150 -11.58 -0.71 2.67
C ILE A 150 -12.80 -0.86 3.58
N SER A 151 -13.98 -0.92 2.98
CA SER A 151 -15.23 -1.16 3.71
C SER A 151 -15.27 -2.59 4.25
N ASP A 152 -16.06 -2.81 5.31
CA ASP A 152 -16.31 -4.17 5.85
C ASP A 152 -16.85 -5.12 4.78
N ARG A 153 -17.56 -4.59 3.78
CA ARG A 153 -18.03 -5.33 2.60
C ARG A 153 -16.86 -5.97 1.83
N PHE A 154 -15.77 -5.23 1.60
CA PHE A 154 -14.60 -5.76 0.89
C PHE A 154 -13.81 -6.76 1.73
N LEU A 155 -13.86 -6.64 3.06
CA LEU A 155 -13.29 -7.66 3.96
C LEU A 155 -14.07 -8.97 3.85
N CYS A 156 -15.40 -8.90 3.81
CA CYS A 156 -16.27 -10.06 3.63
C CYS A 156 -16.01 -10.73 2.27
N ILE A 157 -16.01 -9.96 1.18
CA ILE A 157 -15.74 -10.49 -0.18
C ILE A 157 -14.32 -11.08 -0.25
N SER A 158 -13.34 -10.45 0.38
CA SER A 158 -11.96 -10.93 0.45
C SER A 158 -11.85 -12.29 1.12
N SER A 159 -12.59 -12.52 2.21
CA SER A 159 -12.61 -13.80 2.92
C SER A 159 -13.25 -14.94 2.08
N GLN A 160 -14.25 -14.62 1.27
CA GLN A 160 -14.94 -15.57 0.39
C GLN A 160 -14.12 -15.92 -0.87
N THR A 161 -13.48 -14.93 -1.47
CA THR A 161 -12.82 -15.07 -2.78
C THR A 161 -11.32 -15.34 -2.68
N GLY A 162 -10.70 -15.03 -1.53
CA GLY A 162 -9.24 -15.01 -1.39
C GLY A 162 -8.57 -13.94 -2.27
N ILE A 163 -9.31 -12.92 -2.70
CA ILE A 163 -8.78 -11.72 -3.36
C ILE A 163 -8.50 -10.69 -2.28
N SER A 164 -7.38 -9.95 -2.39
CA SER A 164 -7.09 -8.93 -1.38
C SER A 164 -8.18 -7.85 -1.37
N SER A 165 -8.62 -7.45 -0.18
CA SER A 165 -9.58 -6.35 -0.01
C SER A 165 -9.11 -5.05 -0.67
N PHE A 166 -7.80 -4.85 -0.77
CA PHE A 166 -7.21 -3.74 -1.50
C PHE A 166 -7.50 -3.81 -3.01
N THR A 167 -7.34 -4.99 -3.64
CA THR A 167 -7.67 -5.18 -5.06
C THR A 167 -9.14 -4.91 -5.33
N LEU A 168 -10.02 -5.38 -4.43
CA LEU A 168 -11.47 -5.13 -4.53
C LEU A 168 -11.79 -3.63 -4.43
N ALA A 169 -11.16 -2.94 -3.49
CA ALA A 169 -11.32 -1.49 -3.32
C ALA A 169 -10.77 -0.69 -4.51
N GLN A 170 -9.67 -1.14 -5.14
CA GLN A 170 -9.15 -0.52 -6.37
C GLN A 170 -10.13 -0.70 -7.54
N ILE A 171 -10.69 -1.89 -7.72
CA ILE A 171 -11.70 -2.14 -8.76
C ILE A 171 -12.92 -1.23 -8.52
N HIS A 172 -13.43 -1.18 -7.28
CA HIS A 172 -14.56 -0.34 -6.92
C HIS A 172 -14.28 1.16 -7.13
N LYS A 173 -13.06 1.63 -6.82
CA LYS A 173 -12.62 3.00 -7.09
C LYS A 173 -12.71 3.32 -8.59
N ILE A 174 -12.21 2.43 -9.46
CA ILE A 174 -12.28 2.58 -10.92
C ILE A 174 -13.74 2.64 -11.39
N ILE A 175 -14.61 1.78 -10.87
CA ILE A 175 -16.05 1.78 -11.17
C ILE A 175 -16.66 3.16 -10.88
N ASN A 176 -16.36 3.72 -9.71
CA ASN A 176 -16.87 5.03 -9.30
C ASN A 176 -16.28 6.17 -10.14
N GLU A 177 -14.99 6.16 -10.43
CA GLU A 177 -14.31 7.17 -11.25
C GLU A 177 -14.79 7.17 -12.70
N GLN A 178 -15.09 5.97 -13.25
CA GLN A 178 -15.60 5.82 -14.61
C GLN A 178 -17.13 6.02 -14.71
N GLY A 179 -17.85 6.08 -13.59
CA GLY A 179 -19.30 6.21 -13.54
C GLY A 179 -20.06 5.04 -14.20
N ARG A 180 -19.39 3.90 -14.38
CA ARG A 180 -19.96 2.69 -14.97
C ARG A 180 -19.43 1.44 -14.27
N ASN A 181 -20.20 0.36 -14.30
CA ASN A 181 -19.80 -0.91 -13.68
C ASN A 181 -19.61 -2.06 -14.69
N GLU A 182 -19.66 -1.75 -15.98
CA GLU A 182 -19.45 -2.71 -17.05
C GLU A 182 -18.12 -2.48 -17.76
N PHE A 183 -17.28 -3.50 -17.79
CA PHE A 183 -15.93 -3.46 -18.38
C PHE A 183 -15.59 -4.76 -19.07
N THR A 184 -14.72 -4.70 -20.08
CA THR A 184 -14.04 -5.89 -20.57
C THR A 184 -12.85 -6.24 -19.67
N PRO A 185 -12.39 -7.51 -19.65
CA PRO A 185 -11.20 -7.90 -18.90
C PRO A 185 -9.95 -7.07 -19.26
N VAL A 186 -9.83 -6.64 -20.52
CA VAL A 186 -8.71 -5.81 -20.99
C VAL A 186 -8.80 -4.41 -20.36
N GLU A 187 -9.96 -3.76 -20.48
CA GLU A 187 -10.16 -2.40 -19.94
C GLU A 187 -9.85 -2.33 -18.45
N ILE A 188 -10.31 -3.30 -17.65
CA ILE A 188 -10.08 -3.27 -16.21
C ILE A 188 -8.63 -3.63 -15.85
N ALA A 189 -7.97 -4.50 -16.65
CA ALA A 189 -6.56 -4.83 -16.46
C ALA A 189 -5.65 -3.62 -16.74
N ASP A 190 -5.94 -2.88 -17.81
CA ASP A 190 -5.20 -1.67 -18.18
C ASP A 190 -5.39 -0.56 -17.14
N LEU A 191 -6.61 -0.32 -16.67
CA LEU A 191 -6.92 0.68 -15.64
C LEU A 191 -6.26 0.36 -14.29
N LEU A 192 -6.07 -0.92 -13.97
CA LEU A 192 -5.39 -1.37 -12.74
C LEU A 192 -3.87 -1.52 -12.93
N ASN A 193 -3.38 -1.38 -14.15
CA ASN A 193 -1.99 -1.64 -14.51
C ASN A 193 -1.51 -3.05 -14.08
N VAL A 194 -2.32 -4.07 -14.36
CA VAL A 194 -2.02 -5.47 -14.04
C VAL A 194 -2.04 -6.34 -15.30
N SER A 195 -1.34 -7.48 -15.26
CA SER A 195 -1.35 -8.41 -16.38
C SER A 195 -2.73 -9.03 -16.63
N MET A 196 -3.08 -9.29 -17.89
CA MET A 196 -4.30 -9.99 -18.28
C MET A 196 -4.48 -11.34 -17.58
N ARG A 197 -3.37 -12.06 -17.35
CA ARG A 197 -3.39 -13.35 -16.64
C ARG A 197 -3.84 -13.16 -15.18
N SER A 198 -3.32 -12.15 -14.50
CA SER A 198 -3.69 -11.82 -13.12
C SER A 198 -5.14 -11.37 -13.05
N MET A 199 -5.57 -10.49 -13.96
CA MET A 199 -6.94 -9.99 -14.00
C MET A 199 -7.96 -11.11 -14.28
N ASN A 200 -7.71 -11.97 -15.25
CA ASN A 200 -8.59 -13.11 -15.54
C ASN A 200 -8.76 -14.04 -14.34
N ARG A 201 -7.67 -14.28 -13.58
CA ARG A 201 -7.74 -15.09 -12.35
C ARG A 201 -8.61 -14.42 -11.27
N THR A 202 -8.52 -13.11 -11.14
CA THR A 202 -9.35 -12.31 -10.22
C THR A 202 -10.81 -12.34 -10.65
N ILE A 203 -11.09 -12.13 -11.95
CA ILE A 203 -12.43 -12.14 -12.52
C ILE A 203 -13.11 -13.51 -12.31
N LEU A 204 -12.42 -14.63 -12.57
CA LEU A 204 -12.99 -15.96 -12.36
C LEU A 204 -13.45 -16.15 -10.92
N LYS A 205 -12.64 -15.79 -9.94
CA LYS A 205 -13.00 -15.88 -8.52
C LYS A 205 -14.21 -15.01 -8.16
N LEU A 206 -14.34 -13.83 -8.77
CA LEU A 206 -15.49 -12.94 -8.56
C LEU A 206 -16.75 -13.45 -9.24
N ILE A 207 -16.63 -14.13 -10.38
CA ILE A 207 -17.76 -14.82 -11.06
C ILE A 207 -18.25 -15.99 -10.20
N ASP A 208 -17.34 -16.82 -9.71
CA ASP A 208 -17.66 -17.99 -8.88
C ASP A 208 -18.42 -17.61 -7.60
N THR A 209 -18.22 -16.39 -7.10
CA THR A 209 -18.89 -15.85 -5.90
C THR A 209 -20.04 -14.89 -6.21
N GLY A 210 -20.41 -14.71 -7.49
CA GLY A 210 -21.54 -13.87 -7.92
C GLY A 210 -21.29 -12.36 -7.86
N HIS A 211 -20.06 -11.91 -7.56
CA HIS A 211 -19.70 -10.48 -7.52
C HIS A 211 -19.41 -9.88 -8.90
N VAL A 212 -19.24 -10.73 -9.91
CA VAL A 212 -19.12 -10.34 -11.32
C VAL A 212 -20.01 -11.24 -12.16
N VAL A 213 -20.71 -10.64 -13.14
CA VAL A 213 -21.61 -11.36 -14.04
C VAL A 213 -21.25 -11.02 -15.48
N GLU A 214 -21.20 -12.02 -16.35
CA GLU A 214 -21.07 -11.79 -17.80
C GLU A 214 -22.41 -11.29 -18.35
N VAL A 215 -22.43 -10.09 -18.91
CA VAL A 215 -23.65 -9.43 -19.41
C VAL A 215 -23.71 -9.33 -20.94
N GLY A 216 -22.60 -9.62 -21.63
CA GLY A 216 -22.58 -9.55 -23.08
C GLY A 216 -21.21 -9.79 -23.69
N LYS A 217 -21.11 -9.54 -25.00
CA LYS A 217 -19.86 -9.64 -25.76
C LYS A 217 -19.66 -8.40 -26.62
N LYS A 218 -18.45 -7.85 -26.59
CA LYS A 218 -18.02 -6.73 -27.44
C LYS A 218 -17.27 -7.29 -28.65
N PHE A 219 -17.81 -7.02 -29.84
CA PHE A 219 -17.16 -7.40 -31.09
C PHE A 219 -16.16 -6.31 -31.50
N GLN A 220 -14.98 -6.70 -31.93
CA GLN A 220 -13.98 -5.76 -32.44
C GLN A 220 -14.21 -5.55 -33.94
N SER A 221 -14.16 -4.28 -34.36
CA SER A 221 -14.40 -3.88 -35.76
C SER A 221 -13.35 -4.38 -36.77
N LYS A 222 -12.17 -4.86 -36.30
CA LYS A 222 -11.07 -5.34 -37.12
C LYS A 222 -10.90 -6.87 -37.17
N GLY A 223 -11.94 -7.63 -36.79
CA GLY A 223 -11.85 -9.09 -36.72
C GLY A 223 -11.03 -9.52 -35.48
N GLY A 224 -11.52 -10.51 -34.77
CA GLY A 224 -10.87 -11.06 -33.58
C GLY A 224 -11.91 -11.75 -32.69
N ARG A 225 -11.45 -12.49 -31.69
CA ARG A 225 -12.35 -13.16 -30.75
C ARG A 225 -13.13 -12.11 -29.93
N PRO A 226 -14.45 -12.19 -29.87
CA PRO A 226 -15.27 -11.25 -29.08
C PRO A 226 -14.80 -11.20 -27.61
N SER A 227 -14.66 -10.01 -27.06
CA SER A 227 -14.35 -9.80 -25.63
C SER A 227 -15.64 -9.86 -24.82
N ARG A 228 -15.59 -10.55 -23.65
CA ARG A 228 -16.72 -10.59 -22.71
C ARG A 228 -16.92 -9.20 -22.09
N ILE A 229 -18.17 -8.80 -21.88
CA ILE A 229 -18.53 -7.63 -21.06
C ILE A 229 -18.94 -8.15 -19.69
N LEU A 230 -18.33 -7.64 -18.66
CA LEU A 230 -18.50 -8.06 -17.28
C LEU A 230 -19.08 -6.91 -16.47
N ARG A 231 -20.14 -7.19 -15.70
CA ARG A 231 -20.72 -6.25 -14.74
C ARG A 231 -20.20 -6.59 -13.35
N PHE A 232 -19.62 -5.59 -12.70
CA PHE A 232 -19.07 -5.68 -11.34
C PHE A 232 -20.10 -5.18 -10.33
N ASN A 233 -20.45 -6.02 -9.36
CA ASN A 233 -21.39 -5.74 -8.27
C ASN A 233 -20.65 -5.66 -6.93
N LEU A 234 -19.63 -4.77 -6.83
CA LEU A 234 -18.75 -4.63 -5.67
C LEU A 234 -19.19 -3.51 -4.73
#